data_8c9ef875c6d1ad6ebd136477056ac002
#
_entry.id   8c9ef875c6d1ad6ebd136477056ac002
#
_cell.length_a   1.000
_cell.length_b   1.000
_cell.length_c   1.000
_cell.angle_alpha   90.00
_cell.angle_beta   90.00
_cell.angle_gamma   90.00
#
_symmetry.space_group_name_H-M   'P 1'
#
loop_
_entity.id
_entity.type
_entity.pdbx_description
1 polymer ?
#
loop_
_entity_poly.entity_id
_entity_poly.type
_entity_poly.pdbx_seq_one_letter_code
_entity_poly.pdbx_strand_id
1 'polypeptide(L)'
;MKSFVVIAIFGIAIALAAACSKAVSLPEYQKLQSEADVPRISVEDAKKDVDAGLAVIVDSRADSQYKAEHVAGSINVPLGSQVEKFSELPKDKKIIVYCS
;
A
#
# COMPACT_ATOMS: atom_id res chain seq x y z
N MET A 1 -6.00 -68.63 24.07
CA MET A 1 -6.96 -67.74 23.48
C MET A 1 -6.25 -66.42 23.23
N LYS A 2 -6.02 -66.07 22.02
CA LYS A 2 -5.20 -64.89 21.63
C LYS A 2 -6.14 -63.75 21.27
N SER A 3 -6.21 -62.72 22.12
CA SER A 3 -6.95 -61.49 21.85
C SER A 3 -6.13 -60.62 20.93
N PHE A 4 -6.62 -60.42 19.71
CA PHE A 4 -6.04 -59.43 18.80
C PHE A 4 -6.66 -58.06 19.10
N VAL A 5 -5.87 -57.18 19.70
CA VAL A 5 -6.23 -55.78 19.85
C VAL A 5 -5.89 -55.11 18.52
N VAL A 6 -6.92 -54.77 17.76
CA VAL A 6 -6.78 -53.94 16.55
C VAL A 6 -6.74 -52.48 17.00
N ILE A 7 -5.55 -51.88 16.98
CA ILE A 7 -5.39 -50.45 17.19
C ILE A 7 -5.68 -49.77 15.87
N ALA A 8 -6.84 -49.17 15.77
CA ALA A 8 -7.18 -48.30 14.66
C ALA A 8 -6.46 -46.94 14.85
N ILE A 9 -5.40 -46.76 14.09
CA ILE A 9 -4.70 -45.45 14.02
C ILE A 9 -5.52 -44.53 13.15
N PHE A 10 -6.27 -43.62 13.78
CA PHE A 10 -7.00 -42.55 13.08
C PHE A 10 -5.99 -41.49 12.69
N GLY A 11 -5.56 -41.53 11.42
CA GLY A 11 -4.71 -40.53 10.86
C GLY A 11 -5.50 -39.22 10.67
N ILE A 12 -5.25 -38.26 11.55
CA ILE A 12 -5.76 -36.86 11.35
C ILE A 12 -4.89 -36.25 10.29
N ALA A 13 -5.40 -36.18 9.06
CA ALA A 13 -4.83 -35.37 7.99
C ALA A 13 -5.08 -33.89 8.32
N ILE A 14 -4.08 -33.22 8.88
CA ILE A 14 -4.08 -31.75 9.03
C ILE A 14 -3.85 -31.19 7.62
N ALA A 15 -4.94 -30.76 6.97
CA ALA A 15 -4.85 -29.98 5.76
C ALA A 15 -4.27 -28.61 6.11
N LEU A 16 -2.97 -28.41 5.84
CA LEU A 16 -2.32 -27.13 5.89
C LEU A 16 -2.91 -26.29 4.74
N ALA A 17 -3.89 -25.47 5.05
CA ALA A 17 -4.34 -24.42 4.14
C ALA A 17 -3.20 -23.42 3.99
N ALA A 18 -2.41 -23.56 2.93
CA ALA A 18 -1.46 -22.55 2.51
C ALA A 18 -2.26 -21.29 2.13
N ALA A 19 -2.36 -20.34 3.06
CA ALA A 19 -2.83 -19.02 2.75
C ALA A 19 -1.80 -18.40 1.80
N CYS A 20 -2.12 -18.38 0.50
CA CYS A 20 -1.39 -17.60 -0.48
C CYS A 20 -1.58 -16.11 -0.13
N SER A 21 -0.76 -15.60 0.75
CA SER A 21 -0.51 -14.17 0.85
C SER A 21 0.10 -13.76 -0.48
N LYS A 22 -0.69 -13.15 -1.36
CA LYS A 22 -0.14 -12.44 -2.51
C LYS A 22 0.73 -11.32 -1.92
N ALA A 23 2.02 -11.57 -1.82
CA ALA A 23 2.99 -10.53 -1.55
C ALA A 23 2.83 -9.50 -2.66
N VAL A 24 2.34 -8.32 -2.33
CA VAL A 24 2.36 -7.19 -3.23
C VAL A 24 3.84 -6.89 -3.43
N SER A 25 4.37 -7.29 -4.59
CA SER A 25 5.71 -6.91 -4.97
C SER A 25 5.70 -5.40 -5.14
N LEU A 26 6.34 -4.69 -4.20
CA LEU A 26 6.58 -3.27 -4.38
C LEU A 26 7.40 -3.10 -5.66
N PRO A 27 7.04 -2.18 -6.54
CA PRO A 27 7.84 -1.91 -7.72
C PRO A 27 9.26 -1.53 -7.28
N GLU A 28 10.25 -2.09 -7.97
CA GLU A 28 11.64 -1.73 -7.75
C GLU A 28 11.82 -0.22 -7.92
N TYR A 29 12.60 0.39 -7.03
CA TYR A 29 12.90 1.82 -7.11
C TYR A 29 13.56 2.16 -8.44
N GLN A 30 12.90 2.96 -9.25
CA GLN A 30 13.43 3.48 -10.51
C GLN A 30 13.79 4.95 -10.33
N LYS A 31 15.07 5.29 -10.52
CA LYS A 31 15.48 6.68 -10.56
C LYS A 31 15.01 7.28 -11.88
N LEU A 32 13.98 8.10 -11.82
CA LEU A 32 13.47 8.85 -12.96
C LEU A 32 14.47 9.91 -13.39
N GLN A 33 14.67 10.08 -14.68
CA GLN A 33 15.68 10.99 -15.24
C GLN A 33 15.11 12.39 -15.48
N SER A 34 13.79 12.48 -15.65
CA SER A 34 13.10 13.74 -15.92
C SER A 34 11.69 13.73 -15.35
N GLU A 35 11.08 14.91 -15.26
CA GLU A 35 9.68 15.05 -14.87
C GLU A 35 8.73 14.33 -15.85
N ALA A 36 9.09 14.26 -17.13
CA ALA A 36 8.30 13.58 -18.16
C ALA A 36 8.21 12.05 -17.92
N ASP A 37 9.16 11.47 -17.21
CA ASP A 37 9.19 10.04 -16.90
C ASP A 37 8.30 9.67 -15.70
N VAL A 38 7.78 10.67 -14.98
CA VAL A 38 6.90 10.44 -13.82
C VAL A 38 5.55 9.92 -14.31
N PRO A 39 5.12 8.72 -13.88
CA PRO A 39 3.81 8.21 -14.23
C PRO A 39 2.71 9.16 -13.76
N ARG A 40 1.72 9.41 -14.61
CA ARG A 40 0.56 10.23 -14.29
C ARG A 40 -0.69 9.35 -14.20
N ILE A 41 -1.62 9.74 -13.37
CA ILE A 41 -2.89 9.05 -13.16
C ILE A 41 -4.03 10.06 -13.39
N SER A 42 -5.16 9.59 -13.93
CA SER A 42 -6.36 10.42 -14.05
C SER A 42 -7.00 10.68 -12.67
N VAL A 43 -7.79 11.74 -12.57
CA VAL A 43 -8.51 12.06 -11.32
C VAL A 43 -9.50 10.95 -10.97
N GLU A 44 -10.16 10.38 -11.98
CA GLU A 44 -11.12 9.29 -11.82
C GLU A 44 -10.46 8.02 -11.28
N ASP A 45 -9.31 7.64 -11.83
CA ASP A 45 -8.58 6.46 -11.38
C ASP A 45 -7.95 6.70 -9.99
N ALA A 46 -7.45 7.90 -9.73
CA ALA A 46 -6.95 8.27 -8.41
C ALA A 46 -8.05 8.15 -7.34
N LYS A 47 -9.24 8.68 -7.63
CA LYS A 47 -10.39 8.56 -6.72
C LYS A 47 -10.78 7.12 -6.50
N LYS A 48 -10.84 6.30 -7.53
CA LYS A 48 -11.15 4.88 -7.45
C LYS A 48 -10.17 4.13 -6.57
N ASP A 49 -8.87 4.37 -6.73
CA ASP A 49 -7.83 3.72 -5.94
C ASP A 49 -7.90 4.14 -4.46
N VAL A 50 -8.18 5.41 -4.18
CA VAL A 50 -8.33 5.92 -2.81
C VAL A 50 -9.59 5.34 -2.16
N ASP A 51 -10.72 5.34 -2.85
CA ASP A 51 -11.98 4.79 -2.34
C ASP A 51 -11.87 3.28 -2.05
N ALA A 52 -11.07 2.57 -2.83
CA ALA A 52 -10.75 1.15 -2.60
C ALA A 52 -9.71 0.90 -1.50
N GLY A 53 -9.13 1.95 -0.91
CA GLY A 53 -8.08 1.83 0.11
C GLY A 53 -6.71 1.41 -0.43
N LEU A 54 -6.50 1.46 -1.75
CA LEU A 54 -5.26 1.04 -2.43
C LEU A 54 -4.24 2.16 -2.55
N ALA A 55 -4.67 3.42 -2.38
CA ALA A 55 -3.82 4.59 -2.52
C ALA A 55 -4.08 5.63 -1.44
N VAL A 56 -3.11 6.49 -1.21
CA VAL A 56 -3.23 7.73 -0.45
C VAL A 56 -2.82 8.91 -1.32
N ILE A 57 -3.42 10.08 -1.08
CA ILE A 57 -3.08 11.31 -1.76
C ILE A 57 -2.14 12.13 -0.88
N VAL A 58 -1.09 12.63 -1.47
CA VAL A 58 -0.10 13.51 -0.84
C VAL A 58 -0.15 14.88 -1.49
N ASP A 59 -0.34 15.91 -0.69
CA ASP A 59 -0.23 17.31 -1.09
C ASP A 59 1.19 17.79 -0.87
N SER A 60 1.90 18.12 -1.95
CA SER A 60 3.28 18.62 -1.90
C SER A 60 3.40 20.15 -1.82
N ARG A 61 2.26 20.85 -1.75
CA ARG A 61 2.24 22.30 -1.59
C ARG A 61 2.65 22.73 -0.20
N ALA A 62 2.93 24.02 -0.02
CA ALA A 62 3.26 24.59 1.27
C ALA A 62 2.13 24.37 2.30
N ASP A 63 2.50 24.25 3.57
CA ASP A 63 1.56 24.02 4.68
C ASP A 63 0.43 25.08 4.74
N SER A 64 0.72 26.33 4.40
CA SER A 64 -0.29 27.40 4.34
C SER A 64 -1.35 27.16 3.28
N GLN A 65 -0.96 26.65 2.11
CA GLN A 65 -1.88 26.30 1.02
C GLN A 65 -2.73 25.09 1.41
N TYR A 66 -2.10 24.06 2.01
CA TYR A 66 -2.81 22.89 2.49
C TYR A 66 -3.85 23.25 3.55
N LYS A 67 -3.52 24.13 4.50
CA LYS A 67 -4.47 24.59 5.54
C LYS A 67 -5.62 25.40 4.99
N ALA A 68 -5.39 26.16 3.91
CA ALA A 68 -6.45 26.94 3.29
C ALA A 68 -7.47 26.04 2.56
N GLU A 69 -6.98 25.09 1.77
CA GLU A 69 -7.82 24.16 1.02
C GLU A 69 -6.97 22.97 0.56
N HIS A 70 -7.48 21.76 0.70
CA HIS A 70 -6.80 20.53 0.27
C HIS A 70 -7.79 19.42 -0.09
N VAL A 71 -7.31 18.40 -0.77
CA VAL A 71 -8.10 17.19 -1.06
C VAL A 71 -8.39 16.44 0.23
N ALA A 72 -9.67 16.14 0.48
CA ALA A 72 -10.11 15.45 1.67
C ALA A 72 -9.32 14.15 1.88
N GLY A 73 -8.77 13.97 3.09
CA GLY A 73 -7.97 12.80 3.46
C GLY A 73 -6.53 12.80 2.93
N SER A 74 -6.08 13.86 2.22
CA SER A 74 -4.69 13.97 1.79
C SER A 74 -3.74 14.25 2.96
N ILE A 75 -2.50 13.83 2.78
CA ILE A 75 -1.40 14.04 3.73
C ILE A 75 -0.50 15.14 3.18
N ASN A 76 -0.22 16.17 3.99
CA ASN A 76 0.67 17.24 3.54
C ASN A 76 2.14 16.88 3.76
N VAL A 77 2.88 16.82 2.66
CA VAL A 77 4.34 16.65 2.64
C VAL A 77 4.93 17.73 1.73
N PRO A 78 5.16 18.94 2.23
CA PRO A 78 5.69 20.04 1.43
C PRO A 78 7.04 19.69 0.79
N LEU A 79 7.29 20.25 -0.39
CA LEU A 79 8.62 20.17 -1.04
C LEU A 79 9.70 20.68 -0.06
N GLY A 80 10.81 19.95 0.03
CA GLY A 80 11.88 20.25 0.96
C GLY A 80 11.64 19.78 2.41
N SER A 81 10.57 19.03 2.65
CA SER A 81 10.33 18.38 3.94
C SER A 81 11.47 17.43 4.31
N GLN A 82 11.71 17.31 5.61
CA GLN A 82 12.70 16.37 6.13
C GLN A 82 12.25 14.92 5.92
N VAL A 83 13.21 14.01 5.92
CA VAL A 83 12.99 12.56 5.66
C VAL A 83 11.96 11.96 6.62
N GLU A 84 11.84 12.51 7.84
CA GLU A 84 10.87 12.07 8.84
C GLU A 84 9.43 12.16 8.34
N LYS A 85 9.11 13.19 7.58
CA LYS A 85 7.77 13.35 6.96
C LYS A 85 7.43 12.22 6.00
N PHE A 86 8.41 11.72 5.25
CA PHE A 86 8.21 10.60 4.35
C PHE A 86 8.03 9.26 5.08
N SER A 87 8.55 9.15 6.31
CA SER A 87 8.39 7.94 7.11
C SER A 87 6.96 7.74 7.62
N GLU A 88 6.17 8.81 7.67
CA GLU A 88 4.76 8.78 8.05
C GLU A 88 3.85 8.22 6.95
N LEU A 89 4.34 8.16 5.71
CA LEU A 89 3.57 7.65 4.58
C LEU A 89 3.45 6.12 4.64
N PRO A 90 2.26 5.56 4.30
CA PRO A 90 2.08 4.12 4.26
C PRO A 90 3.00 3.49 3.21
N LYS A 91 3.61 2.36 3.54
CA LYS A 91 4.56 1.66 2.68
C LYS A 91 3.92 0.55 1.83
N ASP A 92 2.68 0.25 2.12
CA ASP A 92 1.86 -0.80 1.51
C ASP A 92 0.79 -0.27 0.54
N LYS A 93 0.81 1.04 0.27
CA LYS A 93 -0.17 1.70 -0.61
C LYS A 93 0.52 2.51 -1.70
N LYS A 94 -0.21 2.70 -2.79
CA LYS A 94 0.19 3.63 -3.84
C LYS A 94 0.18 5.07 -3.29
N ILE A 95 1.22 5.83 -3.55
CA ILE A 95 1.31 7.25 -3.22
C ILE A 95 0.99 8.06 -4.47
N ILE A 96 -0.04 8.88 -4.40
CA ILE A 96 -0.44 9.79 -5.47
C ILE A 96 -0.16 11.20 -4.99
N VAL A 97 0.74 11.89 -5.67
CA VAL A 97 1.16 13.25 -5.31
C VAL A 97 0.49 14.25 -6.21
N TYR A 98 0.00 15.36 -5.66
CA TYR A 98 -0.44 16.50 -6.42
C TYR A 98 0.24 17.79 -5.97
N CYS A 99 0.36 18.73 -6.90
CA CYS A 99 0.87 20.08 -6.72
C CYS A 99 0.08 21.03 -7.64
N SER A 100 -0.01 22.29 -7.29
CA SER A 100 -0.62 23.36 -8.13
C SER A 100 0.34 24.52 -8.29
#